data_1ebe8f7f9998774470db698fc53acb88
#
_entry.id   1ebe8f7f9998774470db698fc53acb88
#
_cell.length_a   1.000
_cell.length_b   1.000
_cell.length_c   1.000
_cell.angle_alpha   90.00
_cell.angle_beta   90.00
_cell.angle_gamma   90.00
#
_symmetry.space_group_name_H-M   'P 1'
#
loop_
_entity.id
_entity.type
_entity.pdbx_description
1 polymer ?
#
loop_
_entity_poly.entity_id
_entity_poly.type
_entity_poly.pdbx_seq_one_letter_code
_entity_poly.pdbx_strand_id
1 'polypeptide(L)'
;MVQASPVALSVPAAAIVGELRRNEITHVVNVPDTHQRTLLAELARQSEMRLITACTEDEAIAISAGLWVGGQRPILSIQHVGLLAAMNNLKGIAMDARIPTCMLVGYFGRDVTRPARENAARAIRLIEPTLDTWGVAYFPLERPEDLPVLARAYRYSTEHCEPSVVLIGAPTS
;
A
#
# COMPACT_ATOMS: atom_id res chain seq x y z
N MET A 1 36.64 5.99 -18.43
CA MET A 1 35.94 5.73 -17.18
C MET A 1 34.46 5.61 -17.50
N VAL A 2 33.92 4.39 -17.48
CA VAL A 2 32.48 4.17 -17.64
C VAL A 2 31.87 4.56 -16.30
N GLN A 3 31.14 5.69 -16.24
CA GLN A 3 30.31 6.01 -15.09
C GLN A 3 29.24 4.93 -14.96
N ALA A 4 29.29 4.14 -13.90
CA ALA A 4 28.20 3.25 -13.55
C ALA A 4 26.94 4.11 -13.38
N SER A 5 25.92 3.86 -14.21
CA SER A 5 24.61 4.48 -14.01
C SER A 5 24.16 4.18 -12.57
N PRO A 6 23.63 5.16 -11.82
CA PRO A 6 23.12 4.88 -10.49
C PRO A 6 22.06 3.78 -10.63
N VAL A 7 22.24 2.70 -9.89
CA VAL A 7 21.23 1.63 -9.81
C VAL A 7 19.95 2.30 -9.31
N ALA A 8 18.93 2.31 -10.14
CA ALA A 8 17.63 2.88 -9.75
C ALA A 8 17.14 2.12 -8.50
N LEU A 9 16.91 2.85 -7.43
CA LEU A 9 16.42 2.26 -6.19
C LEU A 9 15.04 1.64 -6.46
N SER A 10 14.90 0.34 -6.19
CA SER A 10 13.64 -0.39 -6.36
C SER A 10 13.47 -1.39 -5.23
N VAL A 11 12.21 -1.76 -4.96
CA VAL A 11 11.89 -2.82 -3.99
C VAL A 11 11.47 -4.08 -4.77
N PRO A 12 12.14 -5.22 -4.56
CA PRO A 12 11.80 -6.44 -5.28
C PRO A 12 10.37 -6.90 -4.98
N ALA A 13 9.54 -7.06 -6.02
CA ALA A 13 8.16 -7.53 -5.91
C ALA A 13 8.06 -8.88 -5.21
N ALA A 14 8.96 -9.82 -5.53
CA ALA A 14 9.02 -11.13 -4.89
C ALA A 14 9.28 -11.04 -3.38
N ALA A 15 10.06 -10.04 -2.92
CA ALA A 15 10.31 -9.84 -1.51
C ALA A 15 9.05 -9.30 -0.79
N ILE A 16 8.30 -8.38 -1.42
CA ILE A 16 7.00 -7.91 -0.91
C ILE A 16 6.04 -9.09 -0.79
N VAL A 17 5.89 -9.90 -1.85
CA VAL A 17 5.04 -11.10 -1.84
C VAL A 17 5.46 -12.07 -0.73
N GLY A 18 6.77 -12.26 -0.51
CA GLY A 18 7.28 -13.06 0.60
C GLY A 18 6.84 -12.54 1.97
N GLU A 19 6.83 -11.21 2.18
CA GLU A 19 6.31 -10.61 3.42
C GLU A 19 4.80 -10.79 3.56
N LEU A 20 4.03 -10.64 2.47
CA LEU A 20 2.59 -10.87 2.51
C LEU A 20 2.26 -12.31 2.92
N ARG A 21 3.00 -13.30 2.38
CA ARG A 21 2.86 -14.71 2.79
C ARG A 21 3.19 -14.93 4.27
N ARG A 22 4.30 -14.38 4.76
CA ARG A 22 4.68 -14.48 6.17
C ARG A 22 3.63 -13.88 7.12
N ASN A 23 2.88 -12.91 6.66
CA ASN A 23 1.76 -12.31 7.38
C ASN A 23 0.41 -13.00 7.10
N GLU A 24 0.43 -14.15 6.44
CA GLU A 24 -0.76 -14.98 6.16
C GLU A 24 -1.85 -14.22 5.38
N ILE A 25 -1.46 -13.28 4.51
CA ILE A 25 -2.40 -12.55 3.66
C ILE A 25 -3.04 -13.53 2.68
N THR A 26 -4.38 -13.58 2.65
CA THR A 26 -5.15 -14.47 1.79
C THR A 26 -5.66 -13.78 0.52
N HIS A 27 -5.87 -12.46 0.60
CA HIS A 27 -6.46 -11.70 -0.50
C HIS A 27 -5.73 -10.36 -0.67
N VAL A 28 -5.46 -10.00 -1.90
CA VAL A 28 -5.02 -8.66 -2.28
C VAL A 28 -6.12 -8.03 -3.12
N VAL A 29 -6.74 -6.97 -2.62
CA VAL A 29 -7.74 -6.21 -3.36
C VAL A 29 -7.04 -5.00 -3.98
N ASN A 30 -7.09 -4.88 -5.31
CA ASN A 30 -6.34 -3.83 -5.99
C ASN A 30 -7.19 -3.01 -6.95
N VAL A 31 -6.80 -1.75 -7.12
CA VAL A 31 -7.05 -0.97 -8.33
C VAL A 31 -5.72 -0.89 -9.07
N PRO A 32 -5.66 -1.23 -10.38
CA PRO A 32 -4.38 -1.33 -11.10
C PRO A 32 -3.55 -0.05 -11.02
N ASP A 33 -2.32 -0.19 -10.52
CA ASP A 33 -1.38 0.90 -10.31
C ASP A 33 -0.10 0.69 -11.13
N THR A 34 0.26 1.66 -11.96
CA THR A 34 1.49 1.63 -12.76
C THR A 34 2.76 1.55 -11.90
N HIS A 35 2.77 2.17 -10.72
CA HIS A 35 3.91 2.16 -9.79
C HIS A 35 4.16 0.77 -9.21
N GLN A 36 3.10 -0.01 -9.02
CA GLN A 36 3.13 -1.36 -8.46
C GLN A 36 2.94 -2.47 -9.52
N ARG A 37 3.11 -2.17 -10.81
CA ARG A 37 2.81 -3.12 -11.90
C ARG A 37 3.57 -4.45 -11.78
N THR A 38 4.83 -4.44 -11.34
CA THR A 38 5.64 -5.66 -11.16
C THR A 38 5.15 -6.45 -9.97
N LEU A 39 4.73 -5.78 -8.88
CA LEU A 39 4.10 -6.42 -7.74
C LEU A 39 2.77 -7.09 -8.14
N LEU A 40 1.92 -6.39 -8.88
CA LEU A 40 0.65 -6.96 -9.35
C LEU A 40 0.87 -8.15 -10.28
N ALA A 41 1.87 -8.08 -11.17
CA ALA A 41 2.24 -9.20 -12.04
C ALA A 41 2.77 -10.40 -11.24
N GLU A 42 3.51 -10.18 -10.18
CA GLU A 42 3.99 -11.25 -9.29
C GLU A 42 2.83 -11.84 -8.46
N LEU A 43 1.94 -11.01 -7.93
CA LEU A 43 0.74 -11.45 -7.20
C LEU A 43 -0.19 -12.31 -8.09
N ALA A 44 -0.35 -11.95 -9.36
CA ALA A 44 -1.17 -12.71 -10.30
C ALA A 44 -0.65 -14.15 -10.57
N ARG A 45 0.61 -14.44 -10.24
CA ARG A 45 1.19 -15.79 -10.34
C ARG A 45 1.03 -16.63 -9.08
N GLN A 46 0.54 -16.02 -7.98
CA GLN A 46 0.40 -16.73 -6.71
C GLN A 46 -0.90 -17.54 -6.69
N SER A 47 -0.81 -18.82 -6.30
CA SER A 47 -2.00 -19.66 -6.07
C SER A 47 -2.55 -19.54 -4.65
N GLU A 48 -1.73 -19.10 -3.70
CA GLU A 48 -2.04 -19.04 -2.27
C GLU A 48 -2.75 -17.76 -1.86
N MET A 49 -2.59 -16.69 -2.63
CA MET A 49 -3.24 -15.40 -2.42
C MET A 49 -4.15 -15.08 -3.60
N ARG A 50 -5.39 -14.70 -3.32
CA ARG A 50 -6.33 -14.26 -4.36
C ARG A 50 -6.12 -12.78 -4.67
N LEU A 51 -5.88 -12.47 -5.95
CA LEU A 51 -5.87 -11.09 -6.44
C LEU A 51 -7.29 -10.75 -6.94
N ILE A 52 -7.90 -9.73 -6.35
CA ILE A 52 -9.22 -9.20 -6.71
C ILE A 52 -9.02 -7.79 -7.25
N THR A 53 -9.45 -7.55 -8.48
CA THR A 53 -9.39 -6.22 -9.10
C THR A 53 -10.73 -5.52 -8.95
N ALA A 54 -10.73 -4.37 -8.29
CA ALA A 54 -11.87 -3.46 -8.15
C ALA A 54 -11.83 -2.37 -9.23
N CYS A 55 -12.97 -1.72 -9.47
CA CYS A 55 -13.07 -0.63 -10.43
C CYS A 55 -12.61 0.71 -9.84
N THR A 56 -12.79 0.89 -8.53
CA THR A 56 -12.44 2.12 -7.80
C THR A 56 -11.87 1.81 -6.43
N GLU A 57 -11.15 2.75 -5.82
CA GLU A 57 -10.48 2.56 -4.53
C GLU A 57 -11.47 2.52 -3.37
N ASP A 58 -12.59 3.23 -3.46
CA ASP A 58 -13.67 3.15 -2.48
C ASP A 58 -14.38 1.78 -2.50
N GLU A 59 -14.60 1.20 -3.69
CA GLU A 59 -15.05 -0.18 -3.84
C GLU A 59 -14.04 -1.17 -3.24
N ALA A 60 -12.74 -0.97 -3.50
CA ALA A 60 -11.69 -1.82 -2.97
C ALA A 60 -11.68 -1.84 -1.43
N ILE A 61 -11.87 -0.69 -0.77
CA ILE A 61 -11.99 -0.59 0.69
C ILE A 61 -13.19 -1.41 1.17
N ALA A 62 -14.35 -1.29 0.51
CA ALA A 62 -15.57 -2.02 0.89
C ALA A 62 -15.42 -3.54 0.71
N ILE A 63 -14.82 -3.99 -0.39
CA ILE A 63 -14.52 -5.41 -0.63
C ILE A 63 -13.56 -5.95 0.44
N SER A 64 -12.48 -5.21 0.75
CA SER A 64 -11.52 -5.59 1.80
C SER A 64 -12.20 -5.73 3.16
N ALA A 65 -13.08 -4.81 3.51
CA ALA A 65 -13.85 -4.88 4.74
C ALA A 65 -14.76 -6.12 4.80
N GLY A 66 -15.46 -6.42 3.72
CA GLY A 66 -16.29 -7.62 3.62
C GLY A 66 -15.49 -8.91 3.77
N LEU A 67 -14.30 -8.97 3.17
CA LEU A 67 -13.37 -10.11 3.32
C LEU A 67 -12.91 -10.27 4.77
N TRP A 68 -12.54 -9.17 5.43
CA TRP A 68 -12.14 -9.18 6.83
C TRP A 68 -13.26 -9.71 7.74
N VAL A 69 -14.49 -9.19 7.60
CA VAL A 69 -15.66 -9.65 8.35
C VAL A 69 -15.96 -11.12 8.06
N GLY A 70 -15.68 -11.57 6.82
CA GLY A 70 -15.77 -13.00 6.42
C GLY A 70 -14.60 -13.87 6.93
N GLY A 71 -13.73 -13.37 7.81
CA GLY A 71 -12.63 -14.13 8.41
C GLY A 71 -11.42 -14.30 7.50
N GLN A 72 -11.32 -13.53 6.41
CA GLN A 72 -10.15 -13.52 5.54
C GLN A 72 -9.11 -12.51 6.04
N ARG A 73 -7.91 -12.59 5.49
CA ARG A 73 -6.80 -11.66 5.81
C ARG A 73 -6.47 -10.82 4.57
N PRO A 74 -7.27 -9.79 4.27
CA PRO A 74 -7.07 -8.97 3.08
C PRO A 74 -5.99 -7.90 3.31
N ILE A 75 -5.40 -7.42 2.18
CA ILE A 75 -4.65 -6.19 2.09
C ILE A 75 -5.04 -5.46 0.81
N LEU A 76 -5.03 -4.13 0.82
CA LEU A 76 -5.27 -3.31 -0.36
C LEU A 76 -3.98 -3.01 -1.10
N SER A 77 -4.05 -2.87 -2.43
CA SER A 77 -2.96 -2.36 -3.28
C SER A 77 -3.55 -1.32 -4.23
N ILE A 78 -3.28 -0.04 -3.95
CA ILE A 78 -3.88 1.10 -4.64
C ILE A 78 -2.84 2.20 -4.89
N GLN A 79 -3.18 3.20 -5.68
CA GLN A 79 -2.32 4.36 -5.89
C GLN A 79 -2.66 5.50 -4.90
N HIS A 80 -1.69 6.36 -4.61
CA HIS A 80 -1.88 7.48 -3.66
C HIS A 80 -3.00 8.46 -4.05
N VAL A 81 -3.21 8.70 -5.35
CA VAL A 81 -4.33 9.56 -5.79
C VAL A 81 -5.69 8.90 -5.57
N GLY A 82 -5.74 7.57 -5.68
CA GLY A 82 -6.94 6.80 -5.37
C GLY A 82 -7.23 6.77 -3.87
N LEU A 83 -6.20 6.74 -3.03
CA LEU A 83 -6.37 6.90 -1.59
C LEU A 83 -7.06 8.23 -1.27
N LEU A 84 -6.62 9.35 -1.89
CA LEU A 84 -7.28 10.65 -1.70
C LEU A 84 -8.74 10.64 -2.17
N ALA A 85 -9.04 9.93 -3.27
CA ALA A 85 -10.41 9.81 -3.77
C ALA A 85 -11.31 8.99 -2.83
N ALA A 86 -10.75 7.98 -2.16
CA ALA A 86 -11.49 7.05 -1.30
C ALA A 86 -11.55 7.45 0.19
N MET A 87 -11.12 8.67 0.56
CA MET A 87 -11.05 9.11 1.95
C MET A 87 -12.39 8.99 2.70
N ASN A 88 -13.53 9.24 2.04
CA ASN A 88 -14.82 9.08 2.69
C ASN A 88 -15.11 7.63 3.10
N ASN A 89 -14.79 6.65 2.25
CA ASN A 89 -14.95 5.24 2.59
C ASN A 89 -13.92 4.78 3.62
N LEU A 90 -12.70 5.31 3.56
CA LEU A 90 -11.69 5.08 4.59
C LEU A 90 -12.22 5.53 5.97
N LYS A 91 -12.78 6.74 6.04
CA LYS A 91 -13.38 7.26 7.28
C LYS A 91 -14.54 6.36 7.74
N GLY A 92 -15.53 6.11 6.90
CA GLY A 92 -16.74 5.41 7.31
C GLY A 92 -16.53 3.93 7.63
N ILE A 93 -15.70 3.23 6.85
CA ILE A 93 -15.48 1.79 6.95
C ILE A 93 -14.31 1.46 7.88
N ALA A 94 -13.12 2.03 7.61
CA ALA A 94 -11.95 1.67 8.39
C ALA A 94 -11.92 2.34 9.76
N MET A 95 -12.30 3.62 9.83
CA MET A 95 -12.19 4.39 11.09
C MET A 95 -13.47 4.27 11.93
N ASP A 96 -14.63 4.70 11.41
CA ASP A 96 -15.86 4.74 12.22
C ASP A 96 -16.39 3.34 12.55
N ALA A 97 -16.40 2.41 11.58
CA ALA A 97 -16.81 1.02 11.80
C ALA A 97 -15.68 0.15 12.39
N ARG A 98 -14.47 0.72 12.57
CA ARG A 98 -13.31 0.06 13.19
C ARG A 98 -12.92 -1.26 12.52
N ILE A 99 -12.93 -1.29 11.19
CA ILE A 99 -12.54 -2.47 10.41
C ILE A 99 -11.05 -2.35 10.05
N PRO A 100 -10.19 -3.28 10.48
CA PRO A 100 -8.79 -3.28 10.09
C PRO A 100 -8.60 -3.17 8.58
N THR A 101 -7.86 -2.15 8.15
CA THR A 101 -7.66 -1.87 6.72
C THR A 101 -6.20 -1.49 6.47
N CYS A 102 -5.38 -2.47 6.11
CA CYS A 102 -3.99 -2.22 5.72
C CYS A 102 -3.87 -2.02 4.22
N MET A 103 -3.12 -1.00 3.80
CA MET A 103 -3.02 -0.60 2.40
C MET A 103 -1.56 -0.49 1.95
N LEU A 104 -1.25 -1.09 0.81
CA LEU A 104 -0.05 -0.83 0.01
C LEU A 104 -0.39 0.32 -0.94
N VAL A 105 0.21 1.46 -0.75
CA VAL A 105 -0.10 2.67 -1.52
C VAL A 105 1.09 3.04 -2.39
N GLY A 106 0.95 2.85 -3.70
CA GLY A 106 1.97 3.22 -4.68
C GLY A 106 2.11 4.74 -4.77
N TYR A 107 3.31 5.22 -4.51
CA TYR A 107 3.64 6.64 -4.43
C TYR A 107 4.21 7.12 -5.77
N PHE A 108 3.43 6.97 -6.86
CA PHE A 108 3.84 7.25 -8.23
C PHE A 108 4.39 8.68 -8.39
N GLY A 109 5.63 8.78 -8.88
CA GLY A 109 6.34 10.06 -9.02
C GLY A 109 7.07 10.52 -7.76
N ARG A 110 7.17 9.68 -6.73
CA ARG A 110 7.97 9.94 -5.55
C ARG A 110 9.47 9.99 -5.91
N ASP A 111 10.13 11.09 -5.56
CA ASP A 111 11.59 11.23 -5.58
C ASP A 111 12.13 10.91 -4.19
N VAL A 112 12.61 9.68 -4.00
CA VAL A 112 13.10 9.18 -2.70
C VAL A 112 14.40 9.83 -2.22
N THR A 113 15.02 10.70 -3.03
CA THR A 113 16.25 11.42 -2.66
C THR A 113 15.99 12.66 -1.81
N ARG A 114 14.71 13.06 -1.66
CA ARG A 114 14.29 14.23 -0.88
C ARG A 114 13.03 13.93 -0.07
N PRO A 115 12.71 14.72 0.95
CA PRO A 115 11.44 14.59 1.69
C PRO A 115 10.21 14.69 0.76
N ALA A 116 9.14 13.93 1.05
CA ALA A 116 7.92 13.93 0.24
C ALA A 116 7.30 15.33 0.10
N ARG A 117 7.35 16.15 1.14
CA ARG A 117 6.89 17.56 1.15
C ARG A 117 7.60 18.46 0.14
N GLU A 118 8.80 18.09 -0.30
CA GLU A 118 9.62 18.83 -1.26
C GLU A 118 9.53 18.26 -2.68
N ASN A 119 8.70 17.23 -2.88
CA ASN A 119 8.50 16.63 -4.19
C ASN A 119 7.85 17.61 -5.17
N ALA A 120 8.20 17.49 -6.47
CA ALA A 120 7.64 18.35 -7.52
C ALA A 120 6.13 18.15 -7.68
N ALA A 121 5.65 16.88 -7.58
CA ALA A 121 4.25 16.53 -7.73
C ALA A 121 3.44 16.95 -6.48
N ARG A 122 2.37 17.74 -6.71
CA ARG A 122 1.51 18.22 -5.63
C ARG A 122 0.86 17.07 -4.86
N ALA A 123 0.36 16.04 -5.56
CA ALA A 123 -0.29 14.90 -4.93
C ALA A 123 0.62 14.20 -3.92
N ILE A 124 1.92 14.03 -4.24
CA ILE A 124 2.91 13.47 -3.31
C ILE A 124 3.01 14.33 -2.03
N ARG A 125 3.09 15.65 -2.18
CA ARG A 125 3.21 16.56 -1.02
C ARG A 125 2.00 16.56 -0.10
N LEU A 126 0.84 16.12 -0.59
CA LEU A 126 -0.42 16.13 0.16
C LEU A 126 -0.66 14.85 0.97
N ILE A 127 -0.05 13.71 0.60
CA ILE A 127 -0.38 12.42 1.22
C ILE A 127 -0.04 12.38 2.70
N GLU A 128 1.22 12.59 3.07
CA GLU A 128 1.64 12.53 4.48
C GLU A 128 0.85 13.53 5.36
N PRO A 129 0.72 14.82 4.99
CA PRO A 129 -0.11 15.77 5.76
C PRO A 129 -1.59 15.37 5.85
N THR A 130 -2.14 14.73 4.83
CA THR A 130 -3.51 14.23 4.87
C THR A 130 -3.63 13.08 5.86
N LEU A 131 -2.73 12.12 5.82
CA LEU A 131 -2.71 11.00 6.76
C LEU A 131 -2.51 11.48 8.20
N ASP A 132 -1.59 12.44 8.42
CA ASP A 132 -1.37 13.07 9.74
C ASP A 132 -2.65 13.74 10.26
N THR A 133 -3.32 14.52 9.41
CA THR A 133 -4.57 15.23 9.78
C THR A 133 -5.69 14.27 10.16
N TRP A 134 -5.74 13.10 9.52
CA TRP A 134 -6.75 12.09 9.75
C TRP A 134 -6.35 11.07 10.84
N GLY A 135 -5.12 11.18 11.38
CA GLY A 135 -4.62 10.24 12.39
C GLY A 135 -4.36 8.83 11.85
N VAL A 136 -4.13 8.69 10.54
CA VAL A 136 -3.87 7.40 9.91
C VAL A 136 -2.38 7.08 9.96
N ALA A 137 -2.02 5.96 10.58
CA ALA A 137 -0.63 5.51 10.67
C ALA A 137 -0.08 5.14 9.28
N TYR A 138 1.13 5.62 8.96
CA TYR A 138 1.79 5.26 7.71
C TYR A 138 3.27 4.88 7.91
N PHE A 139 3.75 4.03 7.00
CA PHE A 139 5.05 3.38 7.06
C PHE A 139 5.72 3.48 5.69
N PRO A 140 6.78 4.26 5.52
CA PRO A 140 7.50 4.35 4.25
C PRO A 140 8.19 3.03 3.88
N LEU A 141 8.11 2.65 2.61
CA LEU A 141 8.83 1.54 1.99
C LEU A 141 9.55 2.07 0.75
N GLU A 142 10.77 2.53 0.92
CA GLU A 142 11.55 3.21 -0.11
C GLU A 142 12.78 2.41 -0.57
N ARG A 143 13.15 1.37 0.19
CA ARG A 143 14.29 0.49 -0.10
C ARG A 143 14.05 -0.93 0.43
N PRO A 144 14.80 -1.94 -0.03
CA PRO A 144 14.61 -3.33 0.42
C PRO A 144 14.72 -3.53 1.94
N GLU A 145 15.55 -2.73 2.61
CA GLU A 145 15.73 -2.81 4.07
C GLU A 145 14.48 -2.41 4.86
N ASP A 146 13.57 -1.68 4.22
CA ASP A 146 12.31 -1.23 4.84
C ASP A 146 11.21 -2.33 4.84
N LEU A 147 11.43 -3.47 4.17
CA LEU A 147 10.42 -4.55 4.06
C LEU A 147 9.74 -4.95 5.40
N PRO A 148 10.41 -4.96 6.56
CA PRO A 148 9.75 -5.27 7.83
C PRO A 148 8.60 -4.32 8.21
N VAL A 149 8.46 -3.16 7.56
CA VAL A 149 7.33 -2.24 7.80
C VAL A 149 6.00 -2.86 7.39
N LEU A 150 5.98 -3.81 6.43
CA LEU A 150 4.77 -4.51 5.98
C LEU A 150 4.10 -5.25 7.14
N ALA A 151 4.88 -6.07 7.87
CA ALA A 151 4.38 -6.79 9.03
C ALA A 151 3.94 -5.83 10.15
N ARG A 152 4.68 -4.73 10.34
CA ARG A 152 4.34 -3.71 11.35
C ARG A 152 3.03 -3.01 11.02
N ALA A 153 2.83 -2.60 9.77
CA ALA A 153 1.62 -1.93 9.32
C ALA A 153 0.40 -2.85 9.43
N TYR A 154 0.53 -4.10 8.97
CA TYR A 154 -0.58 -5.07 9.05
C TYR A 154 -0.96 -5.38 10.51
N ARG A 155 0.03 -5.62 11.36
CA ARG A 155 -0.19 -5.84 12.79
C ARG A 155 -0.82 -4.62 13.46
N TYR A 156 -0.32 -3.40 13.20
CA TYR A 156 -0.91 -2.17 13.71
C TYR A 156 -2.41 -2.09 13.38
N SER A 157 -2.76 -2.31 12.10
CA SER A 157 -4.15 -2.25 11.66
C SER A 157 -5.02 -3.27 12.40
N THR A 158 -4.55 -4.51 12.55
CA THR A 158 -5.33 -5.59 13.17
C THR A 158 -5.45 -5.43 14.69
N GLU A 159 -4.41 -5.00 15.38
CA GLU A 159 -4.40 -4.82 16.84
C GLU A 159 -5.22 -3.61 17.29
N HIS A 160 -5.22 -2.53 16.51
CA HIS A 160 -5.92 -1.29 16.86
C HIS A 160 -7.31 -1.18 16.24
N CYS A 161 -7.66 -2.04 15.27
CA CYS A 161 -8.86 -1.91 14.43
C CYS A 161 -8.91 -0.54 13.76
N GLU A 162 -7.81 -0.12 13.15
CA GLU A 162 -7.61 1.18 12.51
C GLU A 162 -6.97 1.02 11.13
N PRO A 163 -7.12 2.00 10.23
CA PRO A 163 -6.41 1.97 8.96
C PRO A 163 -4.89 2.14 9.14
N SER A 164 -4.13 1.50 8.28
CA SER A 164 -2.69 1.71 8.16
C SER A 164 -2.25 1.74 6.70
N VAL A 165 -1.22 2.50 6.39
CA VAL A 165 -0.72 2.70 5.04
C VAL A 165 0.75 2.36 4.95
N VAL A 166 1.13 1.49 4.01
CA VAL A 166 2.54 1.33 3.58
C VAL A 166 2.73 2.18 2.32
N LEU A 167 3.50 3.26 2.44
CA LEU A 167 3.81 4.15 1.31
C LEU A 167 4.97 3.58 0.50
N ILE A 168 4.68 2.95 -0.63
CA ILE A 168 5.69 2.39 -1.52
C ILE A 168 6.28 3.51 -2.38
N GLY A 169 7.39 4.08 -1.92
CA GLY A 169 8.03 5.24 -2.54
C GLY A 169 8.91 4.87 -3.72
N ALA A 170 9.71 3.82 -3.60
CA ALA A 170 10.49 3.30 -4.73
C ALA A 170 9.62 2.41 -5.63
N PRO A 171 9.85 2.40 -6.96
CA PRO A 171 9.15 1.48 -7.85
C PRO A 171 9.43 0.02 -7.47
N THR A 172 8.45 -0.85 -7.74
CA THR A 172 8.65 -2.29 -7.57
C THR A 172 9.35 -2.90 -8.80
N SER A 173 10.21 -3.89 -8.60
CA SER A 173 11.00 -4.55 -9.66
C SER A 173 10.85 -6.07 -9.69
#